data_52bd549164f763fc7c690b9850277b77
#
_entry.id   52bd549164f763fc7c690b9850277b77
#
_cell.length_a   1.000
_cell.length_b   1.000
_cell.length_c   1.000
_cell.angle_alpha   90.00
_cell.angle_beta   90.00
_cell.angle_gamma   90.00
#
_symmetry.space_group_name_H-M   'P 1'
#
loop_
_entity.id
_entity.type
_entity.pdbx_description
1 polymer ?
#
loop_
_entity_poly.entity_id
_entity_poly.type
_entity_poly.pdbx_seq_one_letter_code
_entity_poly.pdbx_strand_id
1 'polypeptide(L)'
;LYRMTKRSIIDGAVEYMPRKTKDGNPVVVRVPLLTATKEILDKYKDLPGDAILPLVSQQKYNIAIKKILKHAGIDRTVTWLNPTTGEPEPRPIYEVLSSHSARKAFAGNMYKNVKDPNLVCALTGHKEGSKAFKIELDLDSYAISLNP
;
A
#
# COMPACT_ATOMS: atom_id res chain seq x y z
N LEU A 1 -0.01 -9.48 -3.53
CA LEU A 1 1.21 -9.62 -4.34
C LEU A 1 1.60 -11.08 -4.59
N TYR A 2 1.53 -11.99 -3.60
CA TYR A 2 1.92 -13.40 -3.78
C TYR A 2 1.23 -14.17 -4.93
N ARG A 3 0.18 -13.62 -5.52
CA ARG A 3 -0.54 -14.22 -6.64
C ARG A 3 -0.33 -13.48 -7.95
N MET A 4 0.43 -12.39 -7.96
CA MET A 4 0.78 -11.71 -9.18
C MET A 4 1.95 -12.43 -9.85
N THR A 5 1.76 -12.81 -11.08
CA THR A 5 2.74 -13.49 -11.92
C THR A 5 3.09 -12.62 -13.11
N LYS A 6 4.09 -13.01 -13.89
CA LYS A 6 4.42 -12.35 -15.16
C LYS A 6 3.21 -12.28 -16.09
N ARG A 7 2.29 -13.26 -16.01
CA ARG A 7 1.03 -13.31 -16.78
C ARG A 7 -0.01 -12.27 -16.30
N SER A 8 0.19 -11.70 -15.12
CA SER A 8 -0.69 -10.61 -14.63
C SER A 8 -0.39 -9.26 -15.28
N ILE A 9 0.66 -9.18 -16.11
CA ILE A 9 0.99 -7.98 -16.87
C ILE A 9 0.40 -8.12 -18.26
N ILE A 10 -0.63 -7.32 -18.56
CA ILE A 10 -1.38 -7.35 -19.81
C ILE A 10 -1.46 -5.92 -20.34
N ASP A 11 -1.04 -5.70 -21.58
CA ASP A 11 -1.14 -4.41 -22.28
C ASP A 11 -0.69 -3.20 -21.46
N GLY A 12 0.47 -3.33 -20.78
CA GLY A 12 1.06 -2.25 -20.00
C GLY A 12 0.34 -1.94 -18.68
N ALA A 13 -0.50 -2.85 -18.22
CA ALA A 13 -1.18 -2.77 -16.92
C ALA A 13 -0.98 -4.06 -16.12
N VAL A 14 -1.12 -3.99 -14.81
CA VAL A 14 -1.24 -5.17 -13.93
C VAL A 14 -2.71 -5.46 -13.70
N GLU A 15 -3.13 -6.67 -14.00
CA GLU A 15 -4.46 -7.17 -13.69
C GLU A 15 -4.40 -8.19 -12.54
N TYR A 16 -5.25 -7.99 -11.56
CA TYR A 16 -5.36 -8.94 -10.45
C TYR A 16 -6.74 -8.92 -9.81
N MET A 17 -7.08 -10.03 -9.16
CA MET A 17 -8.31 -10.17 -8.39
C MET A 17 -7.97 -10.09 -6.88
N PRO A 18 -8.48 -9.09 -6.14
CA PRO A 18 -8.29 -9.01 -4.71
C PRO A 18 -8.87 -10.22 -3.98
N ARG A 19 -8.15 -10.73 -2.97
CA ARG A 19 -8.58 -11.93 -2.25
C ARG A 19 -9.95 -11.77 -1.57
N LYS A 20 -10.24 -10.57 -1.06
CA LYS A 20 -11.49 -10.28 -0.33
C LYS A 20 -12.74 -10.30 -1.22
N THR A 21 -12.59 -10.16 -2.52
CA THR A 21 -13.71 -10.12 -3.47
C THR A 21 -13.89 -11.43 -4.23
N LYS A 22 -13.03 -12.44 -3.96
CA LYS A 22 -13.05 -13.70 -4.72
C LYS A 22 -14.32 -14.52 -4.47
N ASP A 23 -14.83 -14.48 -3.24
CA ASP A 23 -15.93 -15.36 -2.79
C ASP A 23 -17.32 -14.68 -2.87
N GLY A 24 -17.39 -13.46 -3.39
CA GLY A 24 -18.62 -12.70 -3.60
C GLY A 24 -18.78 -12.26 -5.05
N ASN A 25 -18.69 -10.96 -5.30
CA ASN A 25 -18.62 -10.43 -6.67
C ASN A 25 -17.15 -10.27 -7.07
N PRO A 26 -16.58 -11.16 -7.89
CA PRO A 26 -15.20 -11.05 -8.30
C PRO A 26 -15.00 -9.78 -9.15
N VAL A 27 -14.13 -8.89 -8.67
CA VAL A 27 -13.75 -7.67 -9.38
C VAL A 27 -12.31 -7.79 -9.82
N VAL A 28 -12.06 -7.67 -11.12
CA VAL A 28 -10.72 -7.55 -11.66
C VAL A 28 -10.28 -6.10 -11.53
N VAL A 29 -9.18 -5.88 -10.84
CA VAL A 29 -8.55 -4.56 -10.73
C VAL A 29 -7.46 -4.47 -11.79
N ARG A 30 -7.51 -3.43 -12.62
CA ARG A 30 -6.53 -3.13 -13.65
C ARG A 30 -5.81 -1.83 -13.28
N VAL A 31 -4.49 -1.92 -13.07
CA VAL A 31 -3.65 -0.78 -12.70
C VAL A 31 -2.61 -0.54 -13.79
N PRO A 32 -2.64 0.63 -14.46
CA PRO A 32 -1.64 0.94 -15.47
C PRO A 32 -0.24 1.01 -14.86
N LEU A 33 0.74 0.49 -15.59
CA LEU A 33 2.14 0.54 -15.19
C LEU A 33 2.72 1.92 -15.52
N LEU A 34 3.09 2.65 -14.49
CA LEU A 34 3.86 3.88 -14.63
C LEU A 34 5.30 3.58 -15.04
N THR A 35 6.00 4.55 -15.62
CA THR A 35 7.40 4.41 -16.08
C THR A 35 8.30 3.87 -14.96
N ALA A 36 8.25 4.46 -13.78
CA ALA A 36 9.03 3.98 -12.63
C ALA A 36 8.72 2.52 -12.25
N THR A 37 7.45 2.10 -12.38
CA THR A 37 7.06 0.70 -12.12
C THR A 37 7.63 -0.24 -13.17
N LYS A 38 7.63 0.17 -14.45
CA LYS A 38 8.24 -0.62 -15.54
C LYS A 38 9.73 -0.80 -15.32
N GLU A 39 10.45 0.26 -14.97
CA GLU A 39 11.88 0.22 -14.66
C GLU A 39 12.19 -0.76 -13.51
N ILE A 40 11.35 -0.79 -12.48
CA ILE A 40 11.49 -1.76 -11.37
C ILE A 40 11.25 -3.18 -11.87
N LEU A 41 10.20 -3.41 -12.65
CA LEU A 41 9.88 -4.74 -13.18
C LEU A 41 10.98 -5.24 -14.14
N ASP A 42 11.56 -4.37 -14.94
CA ASP A 42 12.67 -4.70 -15.85
C ASP A 42 13.91 -5.19 -15.10
N LYS A 43 14.21 -4.65 -13.91
CA LYS A 43 15.31 -5.16 -13.07
C LYS A 43 15.12 -6.62 -12.65
N TYR A 44 13.88 -7.08 -12.59
CA TYR A 44 13.53 -8.42 -12.10
C TYR A 44 12.95 -9.32 -13.20
N LYS A 45 13.01 -8.92 -14.48
CA LYS A 45 12.45 -9.69 -15.60
C LYS A 45 13.00 -11.11 -15.71
N ASP A 46 14.28 -11.29 -15.35
CA ASP A 46 15.02 -12.55 -15.47
C ASP A 46 14.89 -13.43 -14.21
N LEU A 47 14.01 -13.08 -13.28
CA LEU A 47 13.71 -13.94 -12.14
C LEU A 47 13.21 -15.32 -12.62
N PRO A 48 13.71 -16.41 -12.02
CA PRO A 48 13.25 -17.75 -12.35
C PRO A 48 11.77 -17.92 -11.97
N GLY A 49 11.03 -18.68 -12.80
CA GLY A 49 9.62 -18.94 -12.62
C GLY A 49 8.71 -17.76 -12.99
N ASP A 50 7.48 -17.81 -12.51
CA ASP A 50 6.41 -16.86 -12.86
C ASP A 50 6.35 -15.62 -11.96
N ALA A 51 7.18 -15.53 -10.91
CA ALA A 51 7.17 -14.39 -9.99
C ALA A 51 7.61 -13.10 -10.69
N ILE A 52 6.85 -12.01 -10.49
CA ILE A 52 7.21 -10.68 -11.06
C ILE A 52 8.24 -9.93 -10.21
N LEU A 53 8.35 -10.26 -8.94
CA LEU A 53 9.27 -9.62 -7.98
C LEU A 53 9.78 -10.67 -6.98
N PRO A 54 10.96 -10.46 -6.34
CA PRO A 54 11.47 -11.35 -5.30
C PRO A 54 10.66 -11.14 -4.00
N LEU A 55 9.52 -11.82 -3.90
CA LEU A 55 8.58 -11.64 -2.80
C LEU A 55 9.08 -12.32 -1.53
N VAL A 56 9.02 -11.59 -0.43
CA VAL A 56 9.24 -12.08 0.92
C VAL A 56 7.93 -12.17 1.70
N SER A 57 7.87 -12.93 2.79
CA SER A 57 6.67 -12.98 3.63
C SER A 57 6.30 -11.59 4.15
N GLN A 58 5.01 -11.35 4.40
CA GLN A 58 4.53 -10.07 4.93
C GLN A 58 5.22 -9.69 6.24
N GLN A 59 5.51 -10.67 7.09
CA GLN A 59 6.24 -10.44 8.34
C GLN A 59 7.66 -9.92 8.08
N LYS A 60 8.42 -10.61 7.21
CA LYS A 60 9.78 -10.19 6.83
C LYS A 60 9.77 -8.81 6.19
N TYR A 61 8.78 -8.52 5.34
CA TYR A 61 8.60 -7.24 4.70
C TYR A 61 8.37 -6.11 5.72
N ASN A 62 7.45 -6.32 6.68
CA ASN A 62 7.19 -5.33 7.73
C ASN A 62 8.40 -5.10 8.64
N ILE A 63 9.16 -6.15 8.97
CA ILE A 63 10.41 -6.02 9.72
C ILE A 63 11.43 -5.19 8.92
N ALA A 64 11.55 -5.44 7.63
CA ALA A 64 12.46 -4.71 6.75
C ALA A 64 12.09 -3.22 6.66
N ILE A 65 10.80 -2.90 6.48
CA ILE A 65 10.30 -1.50 6.47
C ILE A 65 10.74 -0.78 7.74
N LYS A 66 10.49 -1.36 8.92
CA LYS A 66 10.85 -0.75 10.21
C LYS A 66 12.35 -0.46 10.32
N LYS A 67 13.18 -1.43 9.91
CA LYS A 67 14.64 -1.27 9.89
C LYS A 67 15.10 -0.17 8.94
N ILE A 68 14.54 -0.11 7.74
CA ILE A 68 14.87 0.90 6.73
C ILE A 68 14.49 2.30 7.23
N LEU A 69 13.29 2.47 7.76
CA LEU A 69 12.82 3.76 8.27
C LEU A 69 13.69 4.23 9.45
N LYS A 70 14.02 3.33 10.38
CA LYS A 70 14.93 3.63 11.49
C LYS A 70 16.32 4.04 10.99
N HIS A 71 16.86 3.31 10.02
CA HIS A 71 18.18 3.61 9.43
C HIS A 71 18.19 4.94 8.66
N ALA A 72 17.07 5.30 8.06
CA ALA A 72 16.87 6.58 7.36
C ALA A 72 16.63 7.76 8.31
N GLY A 73 16.64 7.57 9.63
CA GLY A 73 16.38 8.62 10.61
C GLY A 73 14.92 9.09 10.66
N ILE A 74 13.99 8.28 10.15
CA ILE A 74 12.56 8.59 10.20
C ILE A 74 12.02 8.06 11.53
N ASP A 75 12.23 8.81 12.59
CA ASP A 75 12.03 8.40 13.99
C ASP A 75 11.07 9.30 14.79
N ARG A 76 10.46 10.32 14.16
CA ARG A 76 9.55 11.22 14.85
C ARG A 76 8.53 10.47 15.69
N THR A 77 8.20 11.00 16.85
CA THR A 77 7.20 10.43 17.75
C THR A 77 5.79 10.68 17.22
N VAL A 78 4.97 9.64 17.24
CA VAL A 78 3.55 9.69 16.89
C VAL A 78 2.72 9.09 18.03
N THR A 79 1.49 9.56 18.18
CA THR A 79 0.53 8.94 19.09
C THR A 79 -0.03 7.67 18.43
N TRP A 80 0.22 6.53 19.05
CA TRP A 80 -0.27 5.23 18.60
C TRP A 80 -1.31 4.70 19.59
N LEU A 81 -2.47 4.27 19.08
CA LEU A 81 -3.48 3.66 19.91
C LEU A 81 -3.15 2.17 20.10
N ASN A 82 -2.87 1.78 21.33
CA ASN A 82 -2.57 0.39 21.65
C ASN A 82 -3.82 -0.47 21.46
N PRO A 83 -3.80 -1.46 20.53
CA PRO A 83 -4.98 -2.27 20.22
C PRO A 83 -5.41 -3.18 21.36
N THR A 84 -4.57 -3.41 22.36
CA THR A 84 -4.86 -4.26 23.51
C THR A 84 -5.50 -3.49 24.65
N THR A 85 -4.98 -2.30 24.95
CA THR A 85 -5.46 -1.47 26.08
C THR A 85 -6.44 -0.40 25.64
N GLY A 86 -6.44 0.01 24.36
CA GLY A 86 -7.21 1.14 23.86
C GLY A 86 -6.59 2.50 24.22
N GLU A 87 -5.45 2.52 24.92
CA GLU A 87 -4.82 3.75 25.39
C GLU A 87 -3.85 4.34 24.35
N PRO A 88 -3.74 5.68 24.27
CA PRO A 88 -2.78 6.34 23.42
C PRO A 88 -1.37 6.25 24.02
N GLU A 89 -0.41 5.76 23.22
CA GLU A 89 1.00 5.66 23.61
C GLU A 89 1.88 6.45 22.61
N PRO A 90 2.87 7.22 23.08
CA PRO A 90 3.87 7.81 22.20
C PRO A 90 4.84 6.73 21.71
N ARG A 91 5.00 6.61 20.38
CA ARG A 91 5.94 5.67 19.76
C ARG A 91 6.66 6.29 18.58
N PRO A 92 7.91 5.89 18.31
CA PRO A 92 8.57 6.27 17.07
C PRO A 92 7.79 5.76 15.86
N ILE A 93 7.65 6.60 14.82
CA ILE A 93 6.83 6.25 13.64
C ILE A 93 7.27 4.95 12.96
N TYR A 94 8.57 4.65 12.93
CA TYR A 94 9.08 3.43 12.33
C TYR A 94 8.57 2.15 13.03
N GLU A 95 8.18 2.21 14.29
CA GLU A 95 7.63 1.05 15.02
C GLU A 95 6.19 0.74 14.64
N VAL A 96 5.43 1.75 14.23
CA VAL A 96 4.00 1.62 13.95
C VAL A 96 3.68 1.46 12.45
N LEU A 97 4.61 1.85 11.57
CA LEU A 97 4.43 1.71 10.13
C LEU A 97 4.52 0.25 9.65
N SER A 98 3.73 -0.04 8.63
CA SER A 98 3.65 -1.35 7.99
C SER A 98 3.41 -1.22 6.49
N SER A 99 3.36 -2.33 5.77
CA SER A 99 2.96 -2.36 4.35
C SER A 99 1.60 -1.70 4.10
N HIS A 100 0.68 -1.77 5.07
CA HIS A 100 -0.63 -1.13 4.96
C HIS A 100 -0.55 0.40 5.02
N SER A 101 0.42 0.93 5.76
CA SER A 101 0.67 2.38 5.81
C SER A 101 1.12 2.94 4.46
N ALA A 102 1.92 2.18 3.69
CA ALA A 102 2.29 2.57 2.32
C ALA A 102 1.07 2.69 1.40
N ARG A 103 0.10 1.76 1.52
CA ARG A 103 -1.16 1.83 0.76
C ARG A 103 -1.97 3.07 1.13
N LYS A 104 -2.09 3.38 2.42
CA LYS A 104 -2.77 4.60 2.88
C LYS A 104 -2.10 5.86 2.34
N ALA A 105 -0.77 5.93 2.44
CA ALA A 105 -0.02 7.06 1.89
C ALA A 105 -0.22 7.24 0.39
N PHE A 106 -0.24 6.13 -0.38
CA PHE A 106 -0.54 6.17 -1.81
C PHE A 106 -1.94 6.75 -2.07
N ALA A 107 -2.98 6.18 -1.42
CA ALA A 107 -4.37 6.62 -1.63
C ALA A 107 -4.52 8.11 -1.32
N GLY A 108 -3.96 8.59 -0.23
CA GLY A 108 -4.05 9.96 0.15
C GLY A 108 -3.27 10.94 -0.72
N ASN A 109 -2.05 10.58 -1.12
CA ASN A 109 -1.27 11.41 -2.02
C ASN A 109 -1.94 11.49 -3.41
N MET A 110 -2.49 10.38 -3.90
CA MET A 110 -3.28 10.39 -5.14
C MET A 110 -4.50 11.28 -5.03
N TYR A 111 -5.26 11.18 -3.93
CA TYR A 111 -6.43 12.01 -3.73
C TYR A 111 -6.11 13.51 -3.65
N LYS A 112 -5.02 13.88 -2.98
CA LYS A 112 -4.56 15.28 -2.92
C LYS A 112 -4.28 15.87 -4.31
N ASN A 113 -3.73 15.05 -5.21
CA ASN A 113 -3.36 15.48 -6.56
C ASN A 113 -4.56 15.46 -7.53
N VAL A 114 -5.38 14.44 -7.48
CA VAL A 114 -6.44 14.18 -8.46
C VAL A 114 -7.79 14.71 -8.00
N LYS A 115 -8.04 14.73 -6.67
CA LYS A 115 -9.30 15.15 -6.03
C LYS A 115 -10.54 14.38 -6.52
N ASP A 116 -10.35 13.22 -7.13
CA ASP A 116 -11.40 12.33 -7.60
C ASP A 116 -11.36 11.01 -6.79
N PRO A 117 -12.31 10.81 -5.85
CA PRO A 117 -12.35 9.60 -5.05
C PRO A 117 -12.61 8.34 -5.89
N ASN A 118 -13.33 8.44 -7.01
CA ASN A 118 -13.67 7.30 -7.85
C ASN A 118 -12.44 6.76 -8.56
N LEU A 119 -11.60 7.65 -9.07
CA LEU A 119 -10.32 7.26 -9.68
C LEU A 119 -9.39 6.60 -8.66
N VAL A 120 -9.29 7.16 -7.45
CA VAL A 120 -8.47 6.56 -6.39
C VAL A 120 -9.03 5.20 -5.95
N CYS A 121 -10.36 5.04 -5.87
CA CYS A 121 -11.02 3.75 -5.63
C CYS A 121 -10.65 2.72 -6.69
N ALA A 122 -10.71 3.09 -7.97
CA ALA A 122 -10.37 2.20 -9.08
C ALA A 122 -8.92 1.72 -9.00
N LEU A 123 -7.97 2.62 -8.70
CA LEU A 123 -6.55 2.30 -8.58
C LEU A 123 -6.22 1.47 -7.33
N THR A 124 -6.95 1.66 -6.25
CA THR A 124 -6.73 0.96 -4.99
C THR A 124 -7.59 -0.30 -4.83
N GLY A 125 -8.56 -0.52 -5.72
CA GLY A 125 -9.49 -1.65 -5.65
C GLY A 125 -10.47 -1.55 -4.47
N HIS A 126 -10.79 -0.35 -4.02
CA HIS A 126 -11.84 -0.12 -3.04
C HIS A 126 -13.19 0.03 -3.72
N LYS A 127 -14.24 -0.38 -3.00
CA LYS A 127 -15.60 -0.05 -3.40
C LYS A 127 -15.87 1.43 -3.09
N GLU A 128 -16.45 2.14 -4.04
CA GLU A 128 -16.87 3.52 -3.88
C GLU A 128 -17.73 3.71 -2.63
N GLY A 129 -17.49 4.79 -1.89
CA GLY A 129 -18.23 5.11 -0.66
C GLY A 129 -17.98 4.19 0.54
N SER A 130 -17.06 3.20 0.42
CA SER A 130 -16.77 2.28 1.51
C SER A 130 -16.15 2.99 2.72
N LYS A 131 -16.52 2.56 3.94
CA LYS A 131 -15.91 3.07 5.18
C LYS A 131 -14.38 2.90 5.18
N ALA A 132 -13.88 1.78 4.64
CA ALA A 132 -12.45 1.51 4.54
C ALA A 132 -11.73 2.55 3.66
N PHE A 133 -12.36 2.99 2.56
CA PHE A 133 -11.81 4.01 1.69
C PHE A 133 -11.82 5.39 2.37
N LYS A 134 -12.92 5.76 3.05
CA LYS A 134 -12.99 7.02 3.81
C LYS A 134 -11.89 7.10 4.87
N ILE A 135 -11.63 6.00 5.60
CA ILE A 135 -10.54 5.92 6.58
C ILE A 135 -9.15 6.04 5.91
N GLU A 136 -8.99 5.54 4.68
CA GLU A 136 -7.74 5.70 3.95
C GLU A 136 -7.57 7.11 3.38
N LEU A 137 -8.66 7.81 3.05
CA LEU A 137 -8.65 9.21 2.63
C LEU A 137 -8.58 10.18 3.80
N ASP A 138 -9.02 9.78 4.99
CA ASP A 138 -9.00 10.60 6.21
C ASP A 138 -7.56 10.70 6.75
N LEU A 139 -6.73 11.24 5.86
CA LEU A 139 -5.31 11.51 6.12
C LEU A 139 -5.12 12.72 7.01
N ASP A 140 -6.17 13.49 7.26
CA ASP A 140 -6.06 14.66 8.13
C ASP A 140 -5.74 14.24 9.56
N SER A 141 -6.21 13.08 10.01
CA SER A 141 -5.80 12.53 11.31
C SER A 141 -4.33 12.04 11.34
N TYR A 142 -3.75 11.64 10.18
CA TYR A 142 -2.34 11.24 10.06
C TYR A 142 -1.46 12.33 9.45
N ALA A 143 -2.00 13.20 8.59
CA ALA A 143 -1.25 14.28 7.93
C ALA A 143 -0.99 15.47 8.86
N ILE A 144 -1.82 15.69 9.87
CA ILE A 144 -1.53 16.67 10.96
C ILE A 144 -0.23 16.30 11.69
N SER A 145 0.15 15.02 11.65
CA SER A 145 1.43 14.56 12.21
C SER A 145 2.59 14.54 11.21
N LEU A 146 2.40 14.94 9.95
CA LEU A 146 3.42 14.94 8.89
C LEU A 146 3.98 16.32 8.53
N ASN A 147 3.43 17.40 9.10
CA ASN A 147 4.04 18.73 8.98
C ASN A 147 5.09 18.92 10.06
N PRO A 148 6.28 19.47 9.70
CA PRO A 148 7.37 19.77 10.62
C PRO A 148 6.99 20.86 11.60
#